data_cc260a8fd6b8dcf6ad4d6005a800b948
#
_entry.id   cc260a8fd6b8dcf6ad4d6005a800b948
#
_cell.length_a   1.000
_cell.length_b   1.000
_cell.length_c   1.000
_cell.angle_alpha   90.00
_cell.angle_beta   90.00
_cell.angle_gamma   90.00
#
_symmetry.space_group_name_H-M   'P 1'
#
loop_
_entity.id
_entity.type
_entity.pdbx_description
1 polymer ?
#
loop_
_entity_poly.entity_id
_entity_poly.type
_entity_poly.pdbx_seq_one_letter_code
_entity_poly.pdbx_strand_id
1 'polypeptide(L)' 'MQYQVFNHTIIIENENIRTYGIVLYVNNCEVLRIYDVSTDYQAIIEFIDSINEKHLDPFKLGESLEDFINKN' A
#
# COMPACT_ATOMS: atom_id res chain seq x y z
N MET A 1 11.85 10.39 -1.72
CA MET A 1 10.70 9.73 -1.08
C MET A 1 9.90 8.97 -2.14
N GLN A 2 9.67 7.70 -1.92
CA GLN A 2 8.94 6.87 -2.87
C GLN A 2 8.11 5.80 -2.18
N TYR A 3 6.86 5.68 -2.57
CA TYR A 3 5.99 4.59 -2.13
C TYR A 3 6.11 3.43 -3.12
N GLN A 4 6.16 2.21 -2.59
CA GLN A 4 6.24 1.01 -3.41
C GLN A 4 5.28 -0.05 -2.88
N VAL A 5 4.85 -0.95 -3.78
CA VAL A 5 4.03 -2.09 -3.40
C VAL A 5 4.93 -3.21 -2.89
N PHE A 6 4.44 -3.97 -1.92
CA PHE A 6 5.03 -5.27 -1.60
C PHE A 6 3.92 -6.28 -1.44
N ASN A 7 4.25 -7.56 -1.63
CA ASN A 7 3.26 -8.61 -1.46
C ASN A 7 3.51 -9.37 -0.15
N HIS A 8 2.43 -9.93 0.38
CA HIS A 8 2.45 -10.68 1.62
C HIS A 8 1.40 -11.79 1.52
N THR A 9 1.74 -12.96 1.99
CA THR A 9 0.81 -14.09 1.96
C THR A 9 0.32 -14.36 3.37
N ILE A 10 -1.00 -14.43 3.53
CA ILE A 10 -1.62 -14.81 4.80
C ILE A 10 -2.37 -16.12 4.62
N ILE A 11 -2.59 -16.82 5.72
CA ILE A 11 -3.31 -18.09 5.70
C ILE A 11 -4.63 -17.92 6.44
N ILE A 12 -5.73 -18.13 5.73
CA ILE A 12 -7.08 -18.06 6.29
C ILE A 12 -7.77 -19.37 5.96
N GLU A 13 -8.22 -20.09 6.99
CA GLU A 13 -8.95 -21.36 6.81
C GLU A 13 -8.19 -22.34 5.90
N ASN A 14 -6.88 -22.46 6.11
CA ASN A 14 -5.98 -23.32 5.35
C ASN A 14 -5.79 -22.92 3.88
N GLU A 15 -6.20 -21.70 3.52
CA GLU A 15 -5.95 -21.17 2.18
C GLU A 15 -4.90 -20.07 2.24
N ASN A 16 -3.99 -20.08 1.25
CA ASN A 16 -2.99 -19.03 1.09
C ASN A 16 -3.62 -17.89 0.31
N ILE A 17 -3.66 -16.71 0.92
CA ILE A 17 -4.21 -15.52 0.29
C ILE A 17 -3.09 -14.50 0.15
N ARG A 18 -2.84 -14.05 -1.08
CA ARG A 18 -1.86 -13.00 -1.34
C ARG A 18 -2.52 -11.64 -1.15
N THR A 19 -1.88 -10.81 -0.33
CA THR A 19 -2.31 -9.43 -0.15
C THR A 19 -1.17 -8.49 -0.52
N TYR A 20 -1.50 -7.23 -0.69
CA TYR A 20 -0.52 -6.22 -1.09
C TYR A 20 -0.54 -5.08 -0.08
N GLY A 21 0.63 -4.59 0.21
CA GLY A 21 0.79 -3.47 1.12
C GLY A 21 1.65 -2.38 0.50
N ILE A 22 1.96 -1.37 1.32
CA ILE A 22 2.70 -0.20 0.87
C ILE A 22 3.91 -0.01 1.77
N VAL A 23 5.06 0.24 1.14
CA VAL A 23 6.27 0.59 1.85
C VAL A 23 6.74 1.96 1.36
N LEU A 24 7.17 2.80 2.28
CA LEU A 24 7.72 4.11 1.98
C LEU A 24 9.22 4.11 2.20
N TYR A 25 9.95 4.52 1.18
CA TYR A 25 11.40 4.71 1.25
C TYR A 25 11.75 6.20 1.21
N VAL A 26 12.63 6.60 2.10
CA VAL A 26 13.21 7.95 2.10
C VAL A 26 14.73 7.78 2.12
N ASN A 27 15.41 8.33 1.12
CA ASN A 27 16.87 8.18 0.95
C ASN A 27 17.30 6.71 0.98
N ASN A 28 16.53 5.86 0.29
CA ASN A 28 16.76 4.43 0.19
C ASN A 28 16.62 3.66 1.52
N CYS A 29 16.05 4.30 2.53
CA CYS A 29 15.77 3.66 3.82
C CYS A 29 14.27 3.48 4.00
N GLU A 30 13.86 2.28 4.39
CA GLU A 30 12.46 2.02 4.69
C GLU A 30 12.08 2.73 5.98
N VAL A 31 11.07 3.59 5.92
CA VAL A 31 10.61 4.36 7.09
C VAL A 31 9.21 3.98 7.53
N LEU A 32 8.44 3.33 6.66
CA LEU A 32 7.04 2.99 6.96
C LEU A 32 6.63 1.77 6.14
N ARG A 33 5.89 0.87 6.75
CA ARG A 33 5.35 -0.30 6.04
C ARG A 33 3.93 -0.56 6.54
N ILE A 34 2.99 -0.69 5.61
CA ILE A 34 1.59 -0.97 5.91
C ILE A 34 1.20 -2.27 5.22
N TYR A 35 0.78 -3.25 6.00
CA TYR A 35 0.44 -4.59 5.51
C TYR A 35 -1.02 -4.67 5.09
N ASP A 36 -1.29 -5.59 4.19
CA ASP A 36 -2.66 -6.08 3.91
C ASP A 36 -3.65 -4.97 3.55
N VAL A 37 -3.23 -4.07 2.66
CA VAL A 37 -4.08 -2.97 2.22
C VAL A 37 -5.14 -3.44 1.25
N SER A 38 -4.77 -4.32 0.32
CA SER A 38 -5.69 -4.80 -0.72
C SER A 38 -5.24 -6.14 -1.28
N THR A 39 -6.20 -6.96 -1.68
CA THR A 39 -5.93 -8.18 -2.44
C THR A 39 -5.94 -7.92 -3.95
N ASP A 40 -6.36 -6.73 -4.37
CA ASP A 40 -6.44 -6.34 -5.78
C ASP A 40 -5.16 -5.63 -6.19
N TYR A 41 -4.29 -6.34 -6.91
CA TYR A 41 -2.99 -5.82 -7.32
C TYR A 41 -3.13 -4.57 -8.18
N GLN A 42 -4.03 -4.60 -9.16
CA GLN A 42 -4.19 -3.47 -10.07
C GLN A 42 -4.65 -2.21 -9.32
N ALA A 43 -5.59 -2.37 -8.41
CA ALA A 43 -6.10 -1.24 -7.62
C ALA A 43 -5.00 -0.62 -6.76
N ILE A 44 -4.16 -1.46 -6.11
CA ILE A 44 -3.11 -0.92 -5.24
C ILE A 44 -2.00 -0.25 -6.05
N ILE A 45 -1.67 -0.78 -7.23
CA ILE A 45 -0.67 -0.16 -8.10
C ILE A 45 -1.13 1.22 -8.56
N GLU A 46 -2.39 1.34 -8.97
CA GLU A 46 -2.95 2.63 -9.38
C GLU A 46 -2.95 3.63 -8.24
N PHE A 47 -3.28 3.17 -7.04
CA PHE A 47 -3.24 4.03 -5.85
C PHE A 47 -1.81 4.50 -5.58
N ILE A 48 -0.84 3.59 -5.59
CA ILE A 48 0.57 3.92 -5.32
C ILE A 48 1.11 4.90 -6.36
N ASP A 49 0.81 4.67 -7.64
CA ASP A 49 1.22 5.58 -8.70
C ASP A 49 0.66 6.98 -8.47
N SER A 50 -0.61 7.06 -8.06
CA SER A 50 -1.27 8.32 -7.76
C SER A 50 -0.60 9.08 -6.62
N ILE A 51 -0.30 8.40 -5.51
CA ILE A 51 0.30 9.07 -4.36
C ILE A 51 1.75 9.47 -4.63
N ASN A 52 2.47 8.69 -5.45
CA ASN A 52 3.83 9.07 -5.87
C ASN A 52 3.79 10.31 -6.77
N GLU A 53 2.85 10.36 -7.71
CA GLU A 53 2.70 11.49 -8.62
C GLU A 53 2.39 12.78 -7.87
N LYS A 54 1.57 12.70 -6.84
CA LYS A 54 1.21 13.85 -6.00
C LYS A 54 2.28 14.23 -4.98
N HIS A 55 3.31 13.41 -4.84
CA HIS A 55 4.30 13.54 -3.75
C HIS A 55 3.61 13.62 -2.39
N LEU A 56 2.68 12.69 -2.16
CA LEU A 56 1.83 12.71 -0.97
C LEU A 56 2.65 12.73 0.31
N ASP A 57 2.30 13.66 1.21
CA ASP A 57 2.90 13.77 2.53
C ASP A 57 2.54 12.51 3.34
N PRO A 58 3.53 11.81 3.94
CA PRO A 58 3.24 10.62 4.74
C PRO A 58 2.22 10.82 5.86
N PHE A 59 2.13 12.02 6.41
CA PHE A 59 1.14 12.32 7.44
C PHE A 59 -0.29 12.30 6.90
N LYS A 60 -0.47 12.38 5.58
CA LYS A 60 -1.78 12.31 4.94
C LYS A 60 -2.09 10.94 4.37
N LEU A 61 -1.16 10.01 4.49
CA LEU A 61 -1.34 8.67 3.92
C LEU A 61 -2.55 7.96 4.52
N GLY A 62 -2.78 8.11 5.82
CA GLY A 62 -3.92 7.48 6.49
C GLY A 62 -5.25 7.90 5.90
N GLU A 63 -5.46 9.20 5.63
CA GLU A 63 -6.68 9.69 5.00
C GLU A 63 -6.85 9.14 3.60
N SER A 64 -5.76 9.12 2.82
CA SER A 64 -5.80 8.61 1.45
C SER A 64 -6.09 7.11 1.42
N LEU A 65 -5.55 6.35 2.36
CA LEU A 65 -5.83 4.92 2.49
C LEU A 65 -7.28 4.67 2.87
N GLU A 66 -7.83 5.46 3.78
CA GLU A 66 -9.22 5.34 4.17
C GLU A 66 -10.14 5.55 2.97
N ASP A 67 -9.87 6.57 2.17
CA ASP A 67 -10.63 6.81 0.94
C ASP A 67 -10.50 5.65 -0.04
N PHE A 68 -9.29 5.12 -0.20
CA PHE A 68 -9.03 3.99 -1.09
C PHE A 68 -9.82 2.75 -0.65
N ILE A 69 -9.77 2.43 0.64
CA ILE A 69 -10.46 1.25 1.17
C ILE A 69 -11.97 1.40 1.05
N ASN A 70 -12.50 2.59 1.28
CA ASN A 70 -13.94 2.83 1.20
C ASN A 70 -14.48 2.80 -0.24
N LYS A 71 -13.63 3.00 -1.23
CA LYS A 71 -14.03 2.92 -2.64
C LYS A 71 -13.94 1.51 -3.19
N ASN A 72 -13.18 0.68 -2.54
CA ASN A 72 -12.92 -0.69 -2.95
C ASN A 72 -13.43 -1.67 -1.91
#